data_3c23c30406dac4489713cd99152539b1
#
_entry.id   3c23c30406dac4489713cd99152539b1
#
_cell.length_a   1.000
_cell.length_b   1.000
_cell.length_c   1.000
_cell.angle_alpha   90.00
_cell.angle_beta   90.00
_cell.angle_gamma   90.00
#
_symmetry.space_group_name_H-M   'P 1'
#
loop_
_entity.id
_entity.type
_entity.pdbx_description
1 polymer ?
#
loop_
_entity_poly.entity_id
_entity_poly.type
_entity_poly.pdbx_seq_one_letter_code
_entity_poly.pdbx_strand_id
1 'polypeptide(L)'
;MENKVYTQEEVNEICTQHEAWLKDWHIGKRADFSGANLRGVHLEGRSLREANFQSADMKGAFLKSADFSHANFEGANLTFVRASYAKFNDCIADHACFDKAHLTVAYFEGASLQRASFREAQVNFVSFREANLWRADFIDAVTGGTNFVRADIDYVAFNTGNAGNCFDDKQVAELAYHLCSAVLGSRTNSPEVRDTVRKILSLANRAESVKVFGKVQEFNGVKHVTAKETE
;
A
#
# COMPACT_ATOMS: atom_id res chain seq x y z
N MET A 1 -24.14 9.87 -14.32
CA MET A 1 -24.40 8.47 -14.78
C MET A 1 -24.79 7.70 -13.54
N GLU A 2 -25.89 6.94 -13.55
CA GLU A 2 -26.23 6.06 -12.43
C GLU A 2 -25.18 4.95 -12.35
N ASN A 3 -24.55 4.79 -11.18
CA ASN A 3 -23.59 3.71 -10.96
C ASN A 3 -24.33 2.38 -11.02
N LYS A 4 -23.94 1.49 -11.92
CA LYS A 4 -24.55 0.17 -12.02
C LYS A 4 -24.35 -0.59 -10.70
N VAL A 5 -25.45 -1.00 -10.09
CA VAL A 5 -25.48 -1.82 -8.87
C VAL A 5 -25.54 -3.28 -9.30
N TYR A 6 -24.68 -4.11 -8.75
CA TYR A 6 -24.66 -5.55 -9.02
C TYR A 6 -25.13 -6.32 -7.78
N THR A 7 -25.89 -7.38 -7.98
CA THR A 7 -26.12 -8.40 -6.95
C THR A 7 -24.86 -9.24 -6.75
N GLN A 8 -24.77 -9.96 -5.62
CA GLN A 8 -23.64 -10.85 -5.38
C GLN A 8 -23.58 -11.99 -6.40
N GLU A 9 -24.74 -12.47 -6.88
CA GLU A 9 -24.85 -13.51 -7.90
C GLU A 9 -24.27 -13.04 -9.23
N GLU A 10 -24.62 -11.81 -9.68
CA GLU A 10 -24.08 -11.22 -10.90
C GLU A 10 -22.56 -11.03 -10.81
N VAL A 11 -22.06 -10.57 -9.65
CA VAL A 11 -20.62 -10.44 -9.39
C VAL A 11 -19.93 -11.81 -9.47
N ASN A 12 -20.52 -12.85 -8.88
CA ASN A 12 -19.97 -14.20 -8.89
C ASN A 12 -19.89 -14.76 -10.32
N GLU A 13 -20.92 -14.51 -11.16
CA GLU A 13 -20.93 -14.94 -12.56
C GLU A 13 -19.83 -14.22 -13.35
N ILE A 14 -19.71 -12.89 -13.21
CA ILE A 14 -18.65 -12.10 -13.87
C ILE A 14 -17.26 -12.61 -13.44
N CYS A 15 -17.05 -12.90 -12.15
CA CYS A 15 -15.80 -13.44 -11.66
C CYS A 15 -15.50 -14.83 -12.25
N THR A 16 -16.51 -15.70 -12.39
CA THR A 16 -16.35 -17.03 -12.98
C THR A 16 -15.96 -16.93 -14.47
N GLN A 17 -16.60 -16.04 -15.23
CA GLN A 17 -16.23 -15.75 -16.60
C GLN A 17 -14.82 -15.18 -16.73
N HIS A 18 -14.42 -14.33 -15.78
CA HIS A 18 -13.07 -13.76 -15.72
C HIS A 18 -12.01 -14.82 -15.41
N GLU A 19 -12.27 -15.70 -14.47
CA GLU A 19 -11.35 -16.80 -14.10
C GLU A 19 -11.19 -17.82 -15.25
N ALA A 20 -12.23 -18.00 -16.07
CA ALA A 20 -12.13 -18.76 -17.32
C ALA A 20 -11.28 -18.02 -18.35
N TRP A 21 -11.47 -16.70 -18.50
CA TRP A 21 -10.67 -15.85 -19.38
C TRP A 21 -9.18 -15.83 -18.99
N LEU A 22 -8.86 -15.84 -17.70
CA LEU A 22 -7.47 -15.91 -17.22
C LEU A 22 -6.77 -17.22 -17.58
N LYS A 23 -7.53 -18.31 -17.78
CA LYS A 23 -7.00 -19.60 -18.20
C LYS A 23 -6.81 -19.68 -19.71
N ASP A 24 -7.78 -19.18 -20.44
CA ASP A 24 -7.77 -19.08 -21.91
C ASP A 24 -8.57 -17.83 -22.31
N TRP A 25 -7.88 -16.86 -22.89
CA TRP A 25 -8.49 -15.57 -23.27
C TRP A 25 -9.58 -15.68 -24.37
N HIS A 26 -9.73 -16.84 -25.01
CA HIS A 26 -10.84 -17.14 -25.92
C HIS A 26 -12.10 -17.63 -25.18
N ILE A 27 -11.97 -17.98 -23.88
CA ILE A 27 -13.05 -18.53 -23.07
C ILE A 27 -13.39 -17.54 -21.96
N GLY A 28 -14.66 -17.26 -21.77
CA GLY A 28 -15.10 -16.29 -20.77
C GLY A 28 -14.90 -14.84 -21.19
N LYS A 29 -14.83 -13.95 -20.22
CA LYS A 29 -14.71 -12.51 -20.46
C LYS A 29 -13.94 -11.85 -19.33
N ARG A 30 -13.03 -10.93 -19.67
CA ARG A 30 -12.33 -10.08 -18.68
C ARG A 30 -13.35 -9.26 -17.90
N ALA A 31 -13.25 -9.28 -16.56
CA ALA A 31 -14.14 -8.53 -15.69
C ALA A 31 -13.94 -7.02 -15.87
N ASP A 32 -15.04 -6.32 -16.08
CA ASP A 32 -15.10 -4.87 -16.12
C ASP A 32 -16.18 -4.38 -15.15
N PHE A 33 -15.73 -3.81 -14.04
CA PHE A 33 -16.53 -3.21 -12.97
C PHE A 33 -16.32 -1.70 -12.90
N SER A 34 -15.86 -1.07 -13.99
CA SER A 34 -15.62 0.37 -14.01
C SER A 34 -16.86 1.17 -13.65
N GLY A 35 -16.71 2.10 -12.71
CA GLY A 35 -17.81 2.92 -12.20
C GLY A 35 -18.91 2.15 -11.47
N ALA A 36 -18.75 0.86 -11.20
CA ALA A 36 -19.77 0.03 -10.56
C ALA A 36 -19.93 0.34 -9.07
N ASN A 37 -21.15 0.15 -8.56
CA ASN A 37 -21.39 0.09 -7.12
C ASN A 37 -21.23 -1.36 -6.63
N LEU A 38 -20.11 -1.62 -5.94
CA LEU A 38 -19.70 -2.91 -5.39
C LEU A 38 -19.57 -2.85 -3.86
N ARG A 39 -20.36 -2.00 -3.21
CA ARG A 39 -20.28 -1.82 -1.76
C ARG A 39 -20.61 -3.11 -1.02
N GLY A 40 -19.73 -3.50 -0.08
CA GLY A 40 -19.91 -4.69 0.73
C GLY A 40 -19.85 -6.02 -0.04
N VAL A 41 -19.44 -6.02 -1.31
CA VAL A 41 -19.34 -7.23 -2.13
C VAL A 41 -18.31 -8.21 -1.56
N HIS A 42 -18.59 -9.50 -1.74
CA HIS A 42 -17.73 -10.60 -1.34
C HIS A 42 -16.90 -11.10 -2.53
N LEU A 43 -15.58 -10.89 -2.46
CA LEU A 43 -14.59 -11.29 -3.49
C LEU A 43 -13.41 -12.06 -2.87
N GLU A 44 -13.57 -12.59 -1.65
CA GLU A 44 -12.50 -13.29 -0.95
C GLU A 44 -11.94 -14.45 -1.76
N GLY A 45 -10.63 -14.51 -1.89
CA GLY A 45 -9.90 -15.56 -2.58
C GLY A 45 -10.09 -15.62 -4.09
N ARG A 46 -10.85 -14.70 -4.71
CA ARG A 46 -11.07 -14.68 -6.16
C ARG A 46 -9.82 -14.25 -6.90
N SER A 47 -9.61 -14.78 -8.09
CA SER A 47 -8.58 -14.33 -9.01
C SER A 47 -9.17 -13.30 -9.98
N LEU A 48 -8.82 -12.02 -9.74
CA LEU A 48 -9.29 -10.86 -10.49
C LEU A 48 -8.11 -10.07 -11.10
N ARG A 49 -7.06 -10.81 -11.48
CA ARG A 49 -5.88 -10.26 -12.14
C ARG A 49 -6.31 -9.54 -13.43
N GLU A 50 -5.72 -8.37 -13.67
CA GLU A 50 -6.01 -7.56 -14.85
C GLU A 50 -7.47 -7.04 -14.94
N ALA A 51 -8.35 -7.30 -13.97
CA ALA A 51 -9.73 -6.79 -13.97
C ALA A 51 -9.76 -5.26 -13.90
N ASN A 52 -10.85 -4.67 -14.38
CA ASN A 52 -11.05 -3.21 -14.37
C ASN A 52 -12.03 -2.81 -13.26
N PHE A 53 -11.55 -2.02 -12.28
CA PHE A 53 -12.32 -1.43 -11.19
C PHE A 53 -12.18 0.10 -11.16
N GLN A 54 -11.80 0.72 -12.30
CA GLN A 54 -11.64 2.16 -12.38
C GLN A 54 -12.89 2.89 -11.88
N SER A 55 -12.71 3.81 -10.94
CA SER A 55 -13.80 4.59 -10.33
C SER A 55 -14.91 3.76 -9.66
N ALA A 56 -14.69 2.47 -9.39
CA ALA A 56 -15.67 1.64 -8.70
C ALA A 56 -15.83 2.04 -7.22
N ASP A 57 -17.06 1.96 -6.71
CA ASP A 57 -17.31 2.12 -5.27
C ASP A 57 -17.35 0.74 -4.59
N MET A 58 -16.23 0.38 -3.97
CA MET A 58 -16.02 -0.89 -3.26
C MET A 58 -16.06 -0.71 -1.74
N LYS A 59 -16.65 0.37 -1.25
CA LYS A 59 -16.68 0.66 0.19
C LYS A 59 -17.13 -0.54 1.02
N GLY A 60 -16.30 -0.94 1.99
CA GLY A 60 -16.60 -2.04 2.91
C GLY A 60 -16.56 -3.44 2.27
N ALA A 61 -16.10 -3.59 1.03
CA ALA A 61 -16.01 -4.89 0.37
C ALA A 61 -15.08 -5.86 1.10
N PHE A 62 -15.32 -7.16 0.93
CA PHE A 62 -14.56 -8.24 1.50
C PHE A 62 -13.63 -8.83 0.43
N LEU A 63 -12.33 -8.58 0.57
CA LEU A 63 -11.32 -8.85 -0.45
C LEU A 63 -10.19 -9.75 0.09
N LYS A 64 -10.37 -10.36 1.26
CA LYS A 64 -9.34 -11.16 1.91
C LYS A 64 -8.76 -12.20 0.95
N SER A 65 -7.42 -12.23 0.82
CA SER A 65 -6.67 -13.17 -0.02
C SER A 65 -7.04 -13.17 -1.52
N ALA A 66 -7.78 -12.18 -2.01
CA ALA A 66 -8.04 -12.04 -3.44
C ALA A 66 -6.78 -11.60 -4.20
N ASP A 67 -6.68 -11.99 -5.47
CA ASP A 67 -5.58 -11.62 -6.35
C ASP A 67 -6.05 -10.58 -7.37
N PHE A 68 -5.61 -9.33 -7.19
CA PHE A 68 -5.87 -8.19 -8.06
C PHE A 68 -4.60 -7.72 -8.78
N SER A 69 -3.61 -8.59 -8.93
CA SER A 69 -2.37 -8.22 -9.62
C SER A 69 -2.67 -7.69 -11.04
N HIS A 70 -2.03 -6.57 -11.41
CA HIS A 70 -2.22 -5.86 -12.69
C HIS A 70 -3.65 -5.30 -12.91
N ALA A 71 -4.54 -5.31 -11.91
CA ALA A 71 -5.87 -4.72 -12.03
C ALA A 71 -5.83 -3.18 -12.04
N ASN A 72 -6.87 -2.56 -12.59
CA ASN A 72 -7.02 -1.10 -12.58
C ASN A 72 -8.02 -0.65 -11.52
N PHE A 73 -7.56 0.08 -10.51
CA PHE A 73 -8.33 0.72 -9.44
C PHE A 73 -8.24 2.24 -9.47
N GLU A 74 -7.84 2.85 -10.59
CA GLU A 74 -7.71 4.30 -10.67
C GLU A 74 -8.98 5.00 -10.19
N GLY A 75 -8.83 5.88 -9.18
CA GLY A 75 -9.94 6.62 -8.58
C GLY A 75 -10.99 5.76 -7.85
N ALA A 76 -10.75 4.48 -7.59
CA ALA A 76 -11.69 3.62 -6.90
C ALA A 76 -11.82 3.99 -5.41
N ASN A 77 -13.02 3.80 -4.86
CA ASN A 77 -13.30 3.94 -3.44
C ASN A 77 -13.19 2.59 -2.71
N LEU A 78 -12.08 2.36 -2.03
CA LEU A 78 -11.81 1.18 -1.22
C LEU A 78 -11.85 1.49 0.29
N THR A 79 -12.63 2.50 0.69
CA THR A 79 -12.78 2.88 2.09
C THR A 79 -13.38 1.74 2.91
N PHE A 80 -12.80 1.43 4.08
CA PHE A 80 -13.21 0.32 4.97
C PHE A 80 -13.14 -1.08 4.37
N VAL A 81 -12.46 -1.32 3.24
CA VAL A 81 -12.32 -2.69 2.71
C VAL A 81 -11.59 -3.60 3.68
N ARG A 82 -11.91 -4.89 3.62
CA ARG A 82 -11.24 -5.96 4.36
C ARG A 82 -10.39 -6.78 3.39
N ALA A 83 -9.13 -6.35 3.20
CA ALA A 83 -8.24 -6.86 2.17
C ALA A 83 -6.93 -7.46 2.73
N SER A 84 -6.99 -8.03 3.95
CA SER A 84 -5.83 -8.74 4.50
C SER A 84 -5.37 -9.84 3.56
N TYR A 85 -4.05 -9.96 3.35
CA TYR A 85 -3.41 -10.93 2.43
C TYR A 85 -3.80 -10.77 0.96
N ALA A 86 -4.51 -9.72 0.55
CA ALA A 86 -4.83 -9.47 -0.84
C ALA A 86 -3.58 -9.04 -1.63
N LYS A 87 -3.55 -9.39 -2.91
CA LYS A 87 -2.46 -9.03 -3.83
C LYS A 87 -2.94 -7.91 -4.76
N PHE A 88 -2.23 -6.80 -4.70
CA PHE A 88 -2.39 -5.63 -5.58
C PHE A 88 -1.08 -5.35 -6.35
N ASN A 89 -0.28 -6.40 -6.59
CA ASN A 89 1.02 -6.23 -7.25
C ASN A 89 0.83 -5.67 -8.66
N ASP A 90 1.67 -4.71 -9.03
CA ASP A 90 1.66 -4.06 -10.35
C ASP A 90 0.29 -3.46 -10.74
N CYS A 91 -0.63 -3.24 -9.80
CA CYS A 91 -1.92 -2.61 -10.08
C CYS A 91 -1.76 -1.10 -10.34
N ILE A 92 -2.74 -0.53 -11.01
CA ILE A 92 -2.91 0.92 -11.14
C ILE A 92 -3.98 1.33 -10.14
N ALA A 93 -3.58 2.06 -9.09
CA ALA A 93 -4.48 2.54 -8.04
C ALA A 93 -4.24 4.03 -7.73
N ASP A 94 -3.87 4.78 -8.77
CA ASP A 94 -3.69 6.22 -8.67
C ASP A 94 -4.99 6.89 -8.24
N HIS A 95 -4.91 7.82 -7.28
CA HIS A 95 -6.07 8.49 -6.69
C HIS A 95 -7.08 7.56 -5.99
N ALA A 96 -6.79 6.28 -5.78
CA ALA A 96 -7.67 5.38 -5.05
C ALA A 96 -7.73 5.75 -3.56
N CYS A 97 -8.89 5.50 -2.93
CA CYS A 97 -9.10 5.77 -1.52
C CYS A 97 -9.14 4.46 -0.72
N PHE A 98 -8.10 4.19 0.06
CA PHE A 98 -7.99 3.07 1.01
C PHE A 98 -8.18 3.52 2.45
N ASP A 99 -8.87 4.64 2.70
CA ASP A 99 -9.04 5.16 4.05
C ASP A 99 -9.74 4.13 4.95
N LYS A 100 -9.18 3.94 6.16
CA LYS A 100 -9.69 2.98 7.16
C LYS A 100 -9.73 1.53 6.65
N ALA A 101 -9.00 1.21 5.59
CA ALA A 101 -8.92 -0.14 5.05
C ALA A 101 -8.12 -1.07 5.98
N HIS A 102 -8.52 -2.34 6.05
CA HIS A 102 -7.78 -3.40 6.72
C HIS A 102 -6.92 -4.16 5.70
N LEU A 103 -5.65 -3.76 5.56
CA LEU A 103 -4.70 -4.24 4.55
C LEU A 103 -3.58 -5.12 5.14
N THR A 104 -3.70 -5.53 6.41
CA THR A 104 -2.64 -6.29 7.07
C THR A 104 -2.10 -7.43 6.19
N VAL A 105 -0.77 -7.46 5.97
CA VAL A 105 -0.06 -8.43 5.11
C VAL A 105 -0.51 -8.38 3.64
N ALA A 106 -1.07 -7.30 3.15
CA ALA A 106 -1.35 -7.14 1.72
C ALA A 106 -0.07 -6.83 0.93
N TYR A 107 -0.12 -7.02 -0.39
CA TYR A 107 1.02 -6.86 -1.29
C TYR A 107 0.69 -5.81 -2.36
N PHE A 108 1.53 -4.77 -2.45
CA PHE A 108 1.44 -3.69 -3.46
C PHE A 108 2.78 -3.53 -4.20
N GLU A 109 3.52 -4.61 -4.38
CA GLU A 109 4.82 -4.56 -5.05
C GLU A 109 4.66 -4.05 -6.48
N GLY A 110 5.47 -3.06 -6.87
CA GLY A 110 5.41 -2.44 -8.21
C GLY A 110 4.15 -1.63 -8.52
N ALA A 111 3.19 -1.51 -7.59
CA ALA A 111 1.93 -0.81 -7.84
C ALA A 111 2.10 0.69 -8.08
N SER A 112 1.27 1.27 -8.97
CA SER A 112 1.10 2.73 -9.06
C SER A 112 0.02 3.18 -8.09
N LEU A 113 0.42 4.02 -7.12
CA LEU A 113 -0.40 4.49 -6.00
C LEU A 113 -0.27 6.02 -5.85
N GLN A 114 -0.03 6.72 -6.95
CA GLN A 114 0.16 8.16 -6.93
C GLN A 114 -1.10 8.83 -6.37
N ARG A 115 -0.90 9.69 -5.36
CA ARG A 115 -1.99 10.41 -4.68
C ARG A 115 -3.07 9.49 -4.08
N ALA A 116 -2.78 8.21 -3.87
CA ALA A 116 -3.68 7.31 -3.14
C ALA A 116 -3.77 7.73 -1.67
N SER A 117 -4.93 7.53 -1.06
CA SER A 117 -5.15 7.81 0.36
C SER A 117 -5.22 6.51 1.16
N PHE A 118 -4.45 6.46 2.26
CA PHE A 118 -4.42 5.37 3.24
C PHE A 118 -4.68 5.90 4.65
N ARG A 119 -5.42 7.01 4.78
CA ARG A 119 -5.66 7.65 6.09
C ARG A 119 -6.35 6.68 7.04
N GLU A 120 -5.83 6.59 8.27
CA GLU A 120 -6.34 5.67 9.31
C GLU A 120 -6.36 4.19 8.88
N ALA A 121 -5.69 3.81 7.78
CA ALA A 121 -5.65 2.42 7.32
C ALA A 121 -4.71 1.56 8.18
N GLN A 122 -5.03 0.27 8.29
CA GLN A 122 -4.15 -0.74 8.90
C GLN A 122 -3.27 -1.36 7.82
N VAL A 123 -2.05 -0.84 7.67
CA VAL A 123 -1.07 -1.30 6.68
C VAL A 123 0.09 -2.08 7.32
N ASN A 124 -0.15 -2.71 8.47
CA ASN A 124 0.89 -3.51 9.14
C ASN A 124 1.37 -4.65 8.24
N PHE A 125 2.69 -4.82 8.14
CA PHE A 125 3.36 -5.86 7.34
C PHE A 125 2.99 -5.82 5.84
N VAL A 126 2.48 -4.70 5.33
CA VAL A 126 2.21 -4.52 3.90
C VAL A 126 3.54 -4.35 3.15
N SER A 127 3.64 -4.94 1.96
CA SER A 127 4.75 -4.70 1.05
C SER A 127 4.38 -3.65 0.01
N PHE A 128 5.03 -2.49 0.06
CA PHE A 128 5.01 -1.45 -0.98
C PHE A 128 6.36 -1.42 -1.75
N ARG A 129 7.06 -2.55 -1.77
CA ARG A 129 8.34 -2.63 -2.46
C ARG A 129 8.19 -2.20 -3.91
N GLU A 130 9.09 -1.30 -4.36
CA GLU A 130 9.13 -0.79 -5.74
C GLU A 130 7.83 -0.06 -6.19
N ALA A 131 6.88 0.20 -5.29
CA ALA A 131 5.65 0.92 -5.60
C ALA A 131 5.91 2.42 -5.84
N ASN A 132 5.09 3.05 -6.68
CA ASN A 132 5.07 4.50 -6.83
C ASN A 132 4.00 5.10 -5.89
N LEU A 133 4.46 5.73 -4.82
CA LEU A 133 3.63 6.34 -3.78
C LEU A 133 3.67 7.89 -3.84
N TRP A 134 4.04 8.47 -4.97
CA TRP A 134 4.16 9.91 -5.11
C TRP A 134 2.90 10.63 -4.61
N ARG A 135 3.08 11.52 -3.61
CA ARG A 135 1.98 12.24 -2.92
C ARG A 135 0.91 11.36 -2.27
N ALA A 136 1.17 10.11 -1.97
CA ALA A 136 0.25 9.30 -1.19
C ALA A 136 0.09 9.82 0.25
N ASP A 137 -1.06 9.58 0.87
CA ASP A 137 -1.39 10.07 2.21
C ASP A 137 -1.54 8.90 3.18
N PHE A 138 -0.65 8.82 4.18
CA PHE A 138 -0.67 7.83 5.26
C PHE A 138 -0.92 8.47 6.63
N ILE A 139 -1.58 9.64 6.67
CA ILE A 139 -1.89 10.28 7.95
C ILE A 139 -2.75 9.34 8.80
N ASP A 140 -2.33 9.14 10.07
CA ASP A 140 -2.96 8.26 11.06
C ASP A 140 -3.01 6.77 10.66
N ALA A 141 -2.31 6.34 9.60
CA ALA A 141 -2.18 4.93 9.24
C ALA A 141 -1.29 4.17 10.24
N VAL A 142 -1.67 2.90 10.51
CA VAL A 142 -0.86 1.99 11.34
C VAL A 142 0.10 1.21 10.46
N THR A 143 1.41 1.50 10.55
CA THR A 143 2.44 1.06 9.58
C THR A 143 3.46 0.06 10.14
N GLY A 144 3.17 -0.62 11.24
CA GLY A 144 4.14 -1.55 11.85
C GLY A 144 4.62 -2.64 10.89
N GLY A 145 5.93 -2.75 10.66
CA GLY A 145 6.53 -3.76 9.79
C GLY A 145 6.27 -3.57 8.29
N THR A 146 5.77 -2.41 7.86
CA THR A 146 5.52 -2.08 6.45
C THR A 146 6.83 -1.95 5.68
N ASN A 147 6.90 -2.52 4.48
CA ASN A 147 8.09 -2.52 3.64
C ASN A 147 7.98 -1.51 2.49
N PHE A 148 8.78 -0.43 2.52
CA PHE A 148 8.86 0.59 1.46
C PHE A 148 10.16 0.50 0.63
N VAL A 149 10.85 -0.63 0.63
CA VAL A 149 12.13 -0.79 -0.08
C VAL A 149 11.97 -0.46 -1.57
N ARG A 150 12.78 0.48 -2.08
CA ARG A 150 12.77 1.01 -3.45
C ARG A 150 11.45 1.66 -3.89
N ALA A 151 10.51 1.92 -2.98
CA ALA A 151 9.32 2.69 -3.33
C ALA A 151 9.69 4.15 -3.64
N ASP A 152 8.96 4.76 -4.58
CA ASP A 152 8.96 6.21 -4.74
C ASP A 152 8.02 6.82 -3.69
N ILE A 153 8.62 7.51 -2.72
CA ILE A 153 7.92 8.11 -1.58
C ILE A 153 7.99 9.64 -1.60
N ASP A 154 8.24 10.24 -2.75
CA ASP A 154 8.31 11.69 -2.86
C ASP A 154 6.96 12.32 -2.50
N TYR A 155 7.00 13.29 -1.57
CA TYR A 155 5.84 14.02 -1.05
C TYR A 155 4.79 13.16 -0.32
N VAL A 156 5.11 11.96 0.14
CA VAL A 156 4.21 11.15 0.96
C VAL A 156 3.95 11.85 2.30
N ALA A 157 2.67 11.93 2.69
CA ALA A 157 2.28 12.49 3.97
C ALA A 157 2.22 11.40 5.05
N PHE A 158 2.99 11.59 6.13
CA PHE A 158 2.89 10.81 7.38
C PHE A 158 2.60 11.74 8.54
N ASN A 159 1.79 11.32 9.50
CA ASN A 159 1.56 12.10 10.70
C ASN A 159 2.76 11.99 11.64
N THR A 160 3.55 13.06 11.72
CA THR A 160 4.66 13.17 12.68
C THR A 160 4.24 13.79 14.02
N GLY A 161 3.00 14.30 14.12
CA GLY A 161 2.51 15.08 15.25
C GLY A 161 1.95 14.26 16.42
N ASN A 162 1.50 13.03 16.18
CA ASN A 162 0.95 12.11 17.19
C ASN A 162 1.77 10.84 17.36
N ALA A 163 3.06 10.88 17.03
CA ALA A 163 3.98 9.76 17.21
C ALA A 163 4.02 9.24 18.67
N GLY A 164 3.46 9.98 19.61
CA GLY A 164 3.38 9.59 21.02
C GLY A 164 2.42 8.45 21.34
N ASN A 165 1.48 8.09 20.43
CA ASN A 165 0.47 7.05 20.70
C ASN A 165 0.29 6.01 19.59
N CYS A 166 0.91 6.16 18.41
CA CYS A 166 0.70 5.26 17.28
C CYS A 166 1.95 4.46 16.89
N PHE A 167 3.14 4.93 17.25
CA PHE A 167 4.40 4.23 17.01
C PHE A 167 5.19 4.19 18.32
N ASP A 168 5.54 3.01 18.79
CA ASP A 168 6.61 2.90 19.76
C ASP A 168 7.95 3.29 19.11
N ASP A 169 8.97 3.58 19.91
CA ASP A 169 10.27 4.01 19.41
C ASP A 169 10.88 3.01 18.39
N LYS A 170 10.56 1.71 18.53
CA LYS A 170 11.00 0.65 17.63
C LYS A 170 10.32 0.78 16.27
N GLN A 171 9.01 1.02 16.23
CA GLN A 171 8.23 1.21 15.01
C GLN A 171 8.66 2.46 14.25
N VAL A 172 8.98 3.57 14.98
CA VAL A 172 9.55 4.79 14.37
C VAL A 172 10.91 4.50 13.74
N ALA A 173 11.76 3.73 14.41
CA ALA A 173 13.07 3.37 13.88
C ALA A 173 12.97 2.43 12.66
N GLU A 174 12.05 1.45 12.68
CA GLU A 174 11.77 0.56 11.55
C GLU A 174 11.24 1.35 10.34
N LEU A 175 10.26 2.24 10.55
CA LEU A 175 9.73 3.10 9.50
C LEU A 175 10.82 4.00 8.92
N ALA A 176 11.64 4.64 9.78
CA ALA A 176 12.77 5.45 9.35
C ALA A 176 13.78 4.63 8.54
N TYR A 177 14.08 3.39 8.94
CA TYR A 177 14.96 2.48 8.20
C TYR A 177 14.40 2.17 6.80
N HIS A 178 13.12 1.81 6.71
CA HIS A 178 12.48 1.48 5.43
C HIS A 178 12.37 2.70 4.51
N LEU A 179 12.02 3.89 5.06
CA LEU A 179 12.02 5.15 4.32
C LEU A 179 13.42 5.49 3.80
N CYS A 180 14.46 5.32 4.62
CA CYS A 180 15.85 5.54 4.19
C CYS A 180 16.26 4.58 3.08
N SER A 181 15.86 3.30 3.19
CA SER A 181 16.14 2.29 2.18
C SER A 181 15.41 2.61 0.85
N ALA A 182 14.18 3.11 0.93
CA ALA A 182 13.42 3.56 -0.24
C ALA A 182 14.11 4.75 -0.93
N VAL A 183 14.52 5.76 -0.18
CA VAL A 183 15.24 6.94 -0.72
C VAL A 183 16.56 6.56 -1.37
N LEU A 184 17.31 5.65 -0.76
CA LEU A 184 18.61 5.21 -1.30
C LEU A 184 18.47 4.36 -2.56
N GLY A 185 17.31 3.68 -2.73
CA GLY A 185 17.00 2.88 -3.91
C GLY A 185 16.20 3.63 -4.99
N SER A 186 15.66 4.81 -4.67
CA SER A 186 14.86 5.60 -5.62
C SER A 186 15.71 6.26 -6.70
N ARG A 187 15.18 6.28 -7.94
CA ARG A 187 15.80 7.00 -9.07
C ARG A 187 15.61 8.51 -8.95
N THR A 188 14.65 8.97 -8.16
CA THR A 188 14.33 10.39 -7.94
C THR A 188 14.91 10.84 -6.61
N ASN A 189 16.16 11.25 -6.62
CA ASN A 189 16.85 11.79 -5.45
C ASN A 189 16.62 13.31 -5.32
N SER A 190 15.38 13.78 -5.02
CA SER A 190 15.20 15.21 -4.78
C SER A 190 15.94 15.63 -3.50
N PRO A 191 16.55 16.84 -3.47
CA PRO A 191 17.26 17.35 -2.29
C PRO A 191 16.33 17.42 -1.05
N GLU A 192 15.05 17.70 -1.26
CA GLU A 192 14.06 17.85 -0.19
C GLU A 192 13.72 16.51 0.49
N VAL A 193 13.61 15.43 -0.29
CA VAL A 193 13.40 14.08 0.25
C VAL A 193 14.62 13.64 1.06
N ARG A 194 15.83 13.90 0.58
CA ARG A 194 17.06 13.63 1.34
C ARG A 194 17.11 14.41 2.65
N ASP A 195 16.68 15.68 2.66
CA ASP A 195 16.63 16.48 3.86
C ASP A 195 15.58 15.99 4.85
N THR A 196 14.40 15.60 4.35
CA THR A 196 13.34 15.00 5.15
C THR A 196 13.81 13.69 5.80
N VAL A 197 14.45 12.81 5.04
CA VAL A 197 15.03 11.57 5.58
C VAL A 197 16.11 11.86 6.61
N ARG A 198 16.99 12.84 6.39
CA ARG A 198 17.97 13.26 7.41
C ARG A 198 17.30 13.74 8.70
N LYS A 199 16.20 14.47 8.60
CA LYS A 199 15.41 14.92 9.76
C LYS A 199 14.79 13.73 10.49
N ILE A 200 14.18 12.80 9.78
CA ILE A 200 13.61 11.56 10.37
C ILE A 200 14.70 10.74 11.05
N LEU A 201 15.86 10.54 10.39
CA LEU A 201 17.00 9.85 10.98
C LEU A 201 17.55 10.58 12.22
N SER A 202 17.56 11.92 12.21
CA SER A 202 18.01 12.70 13.36
C SER A 202 17.06 12.57 14.55
N LEU A 203 15.75 12.44 14.30
CA LEU A 203 14.74 12.18 15.32
C LEU A 203 14.86 10.74 15.85
N ALA A 204 14.99 9.76 14.99
CA ALA A 204 15.22 8.36 15.37
C ALA A 204 16.51 8.20 16.18
N ASN A 205 17.60 8.90 15.85
CA ASN A 205 18.84 8.90 16.60
C ASN A 205 18.75 9.53 18.02
N ARG A 206 17.71 10.30 18.31
CA ARG A 206 17.45 10.84 19.64
C ARG A 206 16.60 9.90 20.50
N ALA A 207 15.85 8.98 19.89
CA ALA A 207 15.06 8.00 20.60
C ALA A 207 15.96 6.92 21.22
N GLU A 208 15.70 6.52 22.47
CA GLU A 208 16.50 5.48 23.15
C GLU A 208 16.50 4.14 22.41
N SER A 209 15.47 3.87 21.62
CA SER A 209 15.31 2.70 20.76
C SER A 209 16.42 2.52 19.72
N VAL A 210 17.10 3.60 19.30
CA VAL A 210 18.22 3.50 18.36
C VAL A 210 19.40 2.74 18.97
N LYS A 211 19.51 2.69 20.29
CA LYS A 211 20.51 1.86 20.97
C LYS A 211 20.32 0.36 20.71
N VAL A 212 19.09 -0.07 20.39
CA VAL A 212 18.72 -1.46 20.09
C VAL A 212 19.20 -1.88 18.70
N PHE A 213 19.27 -0.94 17.73
CA PHE A 213 19.64 -1.24 16.34
C PHE A 213 21.14 -1.10 16.02
N GLY A 214 21.96 -0.73 16.99
CA GLY A 214 23.40 -0.68 16.82
C GLY A 214 23.93 0.60 16.16
N LYS A 215 25.16 0.55 15.66
CA LYS A 215 25.85 1.73 15.13
C LYS A 215 25.23 2.18 13.80
N VAL A 216 24.94 3.48 13.72
CA VAL A 216 24.65 4.15 12.45
C VAL A 216 25.93 4.20 11.62
N GLN A 217 25.93 3.62 10.43
CA GLN A 217 27.06 3.67 9.51
C GLN A 217 26.81 4.69 8.40
N GLU A 218 27.87 5.37 7.96
CA GLU A 218 27.82 6.22 6.78
C GLU A 218 28.01 5.38 5.52
N PHE A 219 27.07 5.53 4.56
CA PHE A 219 27.19 4.95 3.25
C PHE A 219 26.86 6.02 2.21
N ASN A 220 27.79 6.35 1.34
CA ASN A 220 27.67 7.43 0.35
C ASN A 220 27.15 8.76 0.92
N GLY A 221 27.61 9.13 2.14
CA GLY A 221 27.21 10.37 2.81
C GLY A 221 25.85 10.32 3.52
N VAL A 222 25.20 9.18 3.57
CA VAL A 222 23.97 8.93 4.34
C VAL A 222 24.28 7.91 5.43
N LYS A 223 23.85 8.19 6.66
CA LYS A 223 24.04 7.27 7.79
C LYS A 223 22.98 6.16 7.76
N HIS A 224 23.42 4.92 7.76
CA HIS A 224 22.56 3.75 7.91
C HIS A 224 22.50 3.29 9.35
N VAL A 225 21.31 2.87 9.78
CA VAL A 225 21.12 2.16 11.04
C VAL A 225 21.22 0.66 10.74
N THR A 226 22.22 -0.02 11.28
CA THR A 226 22.33 -1.48 11.19
C THR A 226 21.83 -2.10 12.49
N ALA A 227 20.93 -3.09 12.37
CA ALA A 227 20.54 -3.90 13.52
C ALA A 227 21.78 -4.66 14.07
N LYS A 228 21.98 -4.64 15.39
CA LYS A 228 22.88 -5.60 16.02
C LYS A 228 22.16 -6.95 16.04
N GLU A 229 22.80 -7.97 15.50
CA GLU A 229 22.48 -9.33 15.87
C GLU A 229 22.68 -9.44 17.38
N THR A 230 21.62 -9.74 18.11
CA THR A 230 21.67 -10.04 19.54
C THR A 230 22.25 -11.44 19.67
N GLU A 231 23.46 -11.54 20.20
CA GLU A 231 23.93 -12.76 20.87
C GLU A 231 23.10 -13.03 22.13
#